data_43687560ac4b1373f5a2ed2771b7bc79
#
_entry.id   43687560ac4b1373f5a2ed2771b7bc79
#
_cell.length_a   1.000
_cell.length_b   1.000
_cell.length_c   1.000
_cell.angle_alpha   90.00
_cell.angle_beta   90.00
_cell.angle_gamma   90.00
#
_symmetry.space_group_name_H-M   'P 1'
#
loop_
_entity.id
_entity.type
_entity.pdbx_description
1 polymer ?
#
loop_
_entity_poly.entity_id
_entity_poly.type
_entity_poly.pdbx_seq_one_letter_code
_entity_poly.pdbx_strand_id
1 'polypeptide(L)'
;MSTATLINCFEVAPEQDERFLRLWRQADDLLRSRGGYRTTRLHRALGPQARFRYVNVAELDSVETWQSAIRSAEFAAIAAQMADFSPSPGLYTVEVAHGTAGPEQDR
;
A
#
# COMPACT_ATOMS: atom_id res chain seq x y z
N MET A 1 -19.94 -0.07 -6.01
CA MET A 1 -18.54 -0.44 -5.95
C MET A 1 -18.13 -0.65 -4.52
N SER A 2 -17.22 -1.59 -4.30
CA SER A 2 -16.80 -1.93 -2.94
C SER A 2 -15.65 -1.06 -2.50
N THR A 3 -15.72 -0.56 -1.29
CA THR A 3 -14.61 0.20 -0.69
C THR A 3 -13.89 -0.71 0.31
N ALA A 4 -12.65 -0.41 0.59
CA ALA A 4 -11.87 -1.15 1.58
C ALA A 4 -10.62 -0.37 1.94
N THR A 5 -9.99 -0.76 3.05
CA THR A 5 -8.66 -0.29 3.42
C THR A 5 -7.67 -1.38 3.05
N LEU A 6 -6.71 -1.05 2.21
CA LEU A 6 -5.62 -1.95 1.87
C LEU A 6 -4.47 -1.71 2.84
N ILE A 7 -4.03 -2.76 3.51
CA ILE A 7 -2.85 -2.67 4.36
C ILE A 7 -1.84 -3.69 3.83
N ASN A 8 -0.64 -3.22 3.50
CA ASN A 8 0.41 -4.07 2.96
C ASN A 8 1.69 -3.82 3.75
N CYS A 9 2.27 -4.88 4.28
CA CYS A 9 3.46 -4.80 5.14
C CYS A 9 4.65 -5.39 4.41
N PHE A 10 5.83 -4.78 4.60
CA PHE A 10 7.04 -5.18 3.87
C PHE A 10 8.20 -5.32 4.84
N GLU A 11 9.00 -6.38 4.62
CA GLU A 11 10.24 -6.59 5.37
C GLU A 11 11.37 -6.07 4.50
N VAL A 12 11.99 -4.97 4.92
CA VAL A 12 13.01 -4.29 4.13
C VAL A 12 14.21 -4.00 5.03
N ALA A 13 15.38 -4.46 4.63
CA ALA A 13 16.60 -4.10 5.35
C ALA A 13 16.93 -2.64 5.06
N PRO A 14 17.52 -1.91 6.02
CA PRO A 14 17.77 -0.48 5.83
C PRO A 14 18.58 -0.15 4.57
N GLU A 15 19.53 -1.01 4.22
CA GLU A 15 20.35 -0.77 3.02
C GLU A 15 19.58 -0.97 1.73
N GLN A 16 18.35 -1.50 1.80
CA GLN A 16 17.50 -1.68 0.65
C GLN A 16 16.44 -0.58 0.49
N ASP A 17 16.49 0.44 1.33
CA ASP A 17 15.47 1.50 1.31
C ASP A 17 15.31 2.14 -0.05
N GLU A 18 16.41 2.50 -0.70
CA GLU A 18 16.33 3.19 -1.99
C GLU A 18 15.68 2.33 -3.05
N ARG A 19 16.08 1.06 -3.11
CA ARG A 19 15.52 0.14 -4.10
C ARG A 19 14.03 -0.09 -3.82
N PHE A 20 13.68 -0.30 -2.55
CA PHE A 20 12.28 -0.51 -2.17
C PHE A 20 11.43 0.70 -2.54
N LEU A 21 11.88 1.90 -2.18
CA LEU A 21 11.09 3.11 -2.44
C LEU A 21 10.94 3.38 -3.93
N ARG A 22 11.96 3.08 -4.72
CA ARG A 22 11.85 3.25 -6.18
C ARG A 22 10.78 2.32 -6.74
N LEU A 23 10.79 1.06 -6.33
CA LEU A 23 9.81 0.09 -6.80
C LEU A 23 8.41 0.43 -6.29
N TRP A 24 8.31 0.84 -5.03
CA TRP A 24 7.01 1.20 -4.46
C TRP A 24 6.40 2.39 -5.20
N ARG A 25 7.23 3.39 -5.55
CA ARG A 25 6.74 4.55 -6.29
C ARG A 25 6.28 4.16 -7.71
N GLN A 26 6.98 3.22 -8.35
CA GLN A 26 6.53 2.73 -9.65
C GLN A 26 5.17 2.06 -9.54
N ALA A 27 4.98 1.23 -8.53
CA ALA A 27 3.70 0.57 -8.31
C ALA A 27 2.61 1.58 -8.01
N ASP A 28 2.91 2.56 -7.16
CA ASP A 28 1.94 3.58 -6.78
C ASP A 28 1.51 4.41 -7.98
N ASP A 29 2.47 4.84 -8.81
CA ASP A 29 2.15 5.62 -10.01
C ASP A 29 1.25 4.84 -10.93
N LEU A 30 1.53 3.56 -11.13
CA LEU A 30 0.72 2.72 -12.00
C LEU A 30 -0.69 2.57 -11.46
N LEU A 31 -0.81 2.26 -10.17
CA LEU A 31 -2.12 2.04 -9.55
C LEU A 31 -2.95 3.33 -9.55
N ARG A 32 -2.31 4.47 -9.29
CA ARG A 32 -3.04 5.74 -9.33
C ARG A 32 -3.54 6.03 -10.74
N SER A 33 -2.76 5.69 -11.75
CA SER A 33 -3.16 5.93 -13.13
C SER A 33 -4.35 5.08 -13.55
N ARG A 34 -4.52 3.91 -12.91
CA ARG A 34 -5.62 3.01 -13.23
C ARG A 34 -6.89 3.30 -12.45
N GLY A 35 -6.79 4.05 -11.36
CA GLY A 35 -7.92 4.39 -10.51
C GLY A 35 -8.16 3.37 -9.40
N GLY A 36 -9.18 3.60 -8.61
CA GLY A 36 -9.54 2.73 -7.50
C GLY A 36 -8.97 3.17 -6.16
N TYR A 37 -7.89 3.95 -6.17
CA TYR A 37 -7.32 4.53 -4.97
C TYR A 37 -8.03 5.83 -4.63
N ARG A 38 -8.29 6.05 -3.39
CA ARG A 38 -8.68 7.36 -2.90
C ARG A 38 -7.51 8.04 -2.19
N THR A 39 -6.84 7.33 -1.28
CA THR A 39 -5.65 7.83 -0.60
C THR A 39 -4.66 6.70 -0.43
N THR A 40 -3.40 7.02 -0.26
CA THR A 40 -2.39 6.03 0.12
C THR A 40 -1.34 6.72 0.98
N ARG A 41 -0.84 5.99 1.97
CA ARG A 41 0.24 6.46 2.84
C ARG A 41 1.19 5.32 3.09
N LEU A 42 2.46 5.56 2.82
CA LEU A 42 3.50 4.60 3.14
C LEU A 42 4.18 5.05 4.43
N HIS A 43 4.17 4.18 5.43
CA HIS A 43 4.75 4.44 6.75
C HIS A 43 6.07 3.70 6.89
N ARG A 44 7.02 4.30 7.57
CA ARG A 44 8.27 3.64 7.91
C ARG A 44 8.36 3.49 9.42
N ALA A 45 8.86 2.34 9.89
CA ALA A 45 9.04 2.09 11.31
C ALA A 45 9.98 3.11 11.91
N LEU A 46 9.71 3.48 13.17
CA LEU A 46 10.56 4.44 13.86
C LEU A 46 11.89 3.82 14.32
N GLY A 47 11.92 2.52 14.53
CA GLY A 47 13.13 1.87 15.04
C GLY A 47 13.29 0.47 14.47
N PRO A 48 14.40 -0.19 14.81
CA PRO A 48 14.74 -1.49 14.21
C PRO A 48 13.97 -2.66 14.80
N GLN A 49 13.16 -2.46 15.83
CA GLN A 49 12.46 -3.55 16.47
C GLN A 49 11.26 -4.03 15.69
N ALA A 50 10.68 -3.18 14.85
CA ALA A 50 9.50 -3.54 14.10
C ALA A 50 9.86 -4.54 13.01
N ARG A 51 9.08 -5.62 12.93
CA ARG A 51 9.31 -6.62 11.88
C ARG A 51 9.13 -6.04 10.50
N PHE A 52 8.10 -5.20 10.33
CA PHE A 52 7.83 -4.61 9.03
C PHE A 52 8.36 -3.19 9.03
N ARG A 53 9.40 -2.96 8.25
CA ARG A 53 10.00 -1.65 8.16
C ARG A 53 9.10 -0.67 7.44
N TYR A 54 8.31 -1.15 6.46
CA TYR A 54 7.37 -0.30 5.74
C TYR A 54 5.97 -0.90 5.80
N VAL A 55 4.98 -0.05 5.99
CA VAL A 55 3.57 -0.44 6.00
C VAL A 55 2.81 0.57 5.15
N ASN A 56 2.13 0.08 4.13
CA ASN A 56 1.32 0.94 3.28
C ASN A 56 -0.14 0.81 3.70
N VAL A 57 -0.81 1.94 3.86
CA VAL A 57 -2.24 1.98 4.15
C VAL A 57 -2.91 2.83 3.08
N ALA A 58 -3.82 2.23 2.34
CA ALA A 58 -4.52 2.91 1.25
C ALA A 58 -6.02 2.74 1.40
N GLU A 59 -6.75 3.81 1.08
CA GLU A 59 -8.20 3.74 1.03
C GLU A 59 -8.59 3.52 -0.43
N LEU A 60 -9.33 2.45 -0.67
CA LEU A 60 -9.80 2.12 -2.00
C LEU A 60 -11.27 2.50 -2.11
N ASP A 61 -11.64 3.24 -3.15
CA ASP A 61 -13.04 3.51 -3.42
C ASP A 61 -13.59 2.54 -4.46
N SER A 62 -12.75 1.68 -5.03
CA SER A 62 -13.19 0.59 -5.90
C SER A 62 -12.22 -0.58 -5.78
N VAL A 63 -12.59 -1.57 -4.99
CA VAL A 63 -11.80 -2.79 -4.87
C VAL A 63 -11.66 -3.46 -6.23
N GLU A 64 -12.75 -3.45 -7.02
CA GLU A 64 -12.78 -4.10 -8.33
C GLU A 64 -11.78 -3.47 -9.29
N THR A 65 -11.71 -2.12 -9.31
CA THR A 65 -10.77 -1.42 -10.16
C THR A 65 -9.33 -1.71 -9.73
N TRP A 66 -9.08 -1.69 -8.42
CA TRP A 66 -7.76 -1.99 -7.89
C TRP A 66 -7.34 -3.43 -8.23
N GLN A 67 -8.25 -4.40 -8.07
CA GLN A 67 -7.95 -5.79 -8.39
C GLN A 67 -7.61 -5.95 -9.88
N SER A 68 -8.30 -5.24 -10.74
CA SER A 68 -8.00 -5.26 -12.16
C SER A 68 -6.60 -4.73 -12.42
N ALA A 69 -6.23 -3.65 -11.74
CA ALA A 69 -4.92 -3.02 -11.93
C ALA A 69 -3.78 -3.95 -11.50
N ILE A 70 -3.93 -4.65 -10.36
CA ILE A 70 -2.86 -5.52 -9.88
C ILE A 70 -2.74 -6.80 -10.71
N ARG A 71 -3.73 -7.10 -11.56
CA ARG A 71 -3.65 -8.23 -12.46
C ARG A 71 -3.04 -7.87 -13.80
N SER A 72 -2.70 -6.60 -14.01
CA SER A 72 -2.11 -6.16 -15.27
C SER A 72 -0.70 -6.69 -15.43
N ALA A 73 -0.25 -6.83 -16.67
CA ALA A 73 1.11 -7.25 -16.95
C ALA A 73 2.13 -6.26 -16.41
N GLU A 74 1.81 -4.98 -16.49
CA GLU A 74 2.70 -3.93 -15.97
C GLU A 74 2.91 -4.07 -14.47
N PHE A 75 1.83 -4.34 -13.74
CA PHE A 75 1.95 -4.51 -12.28
C PHE A 75 2.71 -5.79 -11.96
N ALA A 76 2.48 -6.85 -12.71
CA ALA A 76 3.16 -8.13 -12.48
C ALA A 76 4.68 -7.99 -12.57
N ALA A 77 5.17 -7.17 -13.49
CA ALA A 77 6.59 -6.94 -13.65
C ALA A 77 7.19 -6.25 -12.42
N ILE A 78 6.46 -5.29 -11.84
CA ILE A 78 6.92 -4.61 -10.62
C ILE A 78 6.81 -5.56 -9.42
N ALA A 79 5.70 -6.29 -9.33
CA ALA A 79 5.45 -7.21 -8.22
C ALA A 79 6.51 -8.29 -8.12
N ALA A 80 7.02 -8.75 -9.27
CA ALA A 80 8.08 -9.77 -9.29
C ALA A 80 9.33 -9.27 -8.58
N GLN A 81 9.65 -7.99 -8.70
CA GLN A 81 10.80 -7.42 -8.00
C GLN A 81 10.47 -7.11 -6.55
N MET A 82 9.23 -6.73 -6.25
CA MET A 82 8.81 -6.44 -4.88
C MET A 82 8.75 -7.70 -4.02
N ALA A 83 8.75 -8.88 -4.63
CA ALA A 83 8.70 -10.13 -3.88
C ALA A 83 9.88 -10.27 -2.92
N ASP A 84 11.01 -9.60 -3.20
CA ASP A 84 12.17 -9.62 -2.32
C ASP A 84 11.86 -9.02 -0.94
N PHE A 85 10.80 -8.24 -0.81
CA PHE A 85 10.46 -7.55 0.43
C PHE A 85 9.26 -8.19 1.14
N SER A 86 8.92 -9.42 0.78
CA SER A 86 7.87 -10.22 1.46
C SER A 86 6.56 -9.46 1.64
N PRO A 87 5.97 -8.93 0.57
CA PRO A 87 4.73 -8.16 0.72
C PRO A 87 3.62 -9.01 1.34
N SER A 88 2.87 -8.42 2.24
CA SER A 88 1.81 -9.10 2.96
C SER A 88 0.55 -8.23 2.89
N PRO A 89 -0.14 -8.23 1.75
CA PRO A 89 -1.31 -7.37 1.57
C PRO A 89 -2.58 -7.99 2.15
N GLY A 90 -3.47 -7.16 2.61
CA GLY A 90 -4.79 -7.58 3.04
C GLY A 90 -5.78 -6.45 2.84
N LEU A 91 -7.03 -6.80 2.65
CA LEU A 91 -8.12 -5.83 2.55
C LEU A 91 -8.91 -5.88 3.85
N TYR A 92 -9.19 -4.71 4.39
CA TYR A 92 -9.79 -4.57 5.71
C TYR A 92 -10.91 -3.55 5.67
N THR A 93 -11.78 -3.63 6.66
CA THR A 93 -12.76 -2.59 6.91
C THR A 93 -12.56 -2.12 8.34
N VAL A 94 -12.89 -0.87 8.60
CA VAL A 94 -12.76 -0.34 9.97
C VAL A 94 -13.83 -0.99 10.82
N GLU A 95 -13.41 -1.67 11.89
CA GLU A 95 -14.34 -2.29 12.81
C GLU A 95 -14.74 -1.32 13.91
N VAL A 96 -13.77 -0.60 14.45
CA VAL A 96 -14.01 0.37 15.53
C VAL A 96 -13.14 1.58 15.26
N ALA A 97 -13.71 2.76 15.34
CA ALA A 97 -12.95 4.00 15.22
C ALA A 97 -13.20 4.85 16.46
N HIS A 98 -12.17 5.57 16.90
CA HIS A 98 -12.26 6.37 18.12
C HIS A 98 -11.35 7.57 17.95
N GLY A 99 -11.68 8.64 18.63
CA GLY A 99 -10.87 9.84 18.58
C GLY A 99 -11.31 10.80 17.49
N THR A 100 -10.62 11.91 17.41
CA THR A 100 -10.92 12.94 16.42
C THR A 100 -10.38 12.51 15.07
N ALA A 101 -11.26 12.55 14.08
CA ALA A 101 -10.84 12.10 12.78
C ALA A 101 -9.85 13.02 12.15
N GLY A 102 -9.87 14.21 12.33
CA GLY A 102 -8.95 15.10 11.67
C GLY A 102 -9.37 15.43 10.26
N PRO A 103 -8.99 16.58 9.78
CA PRO A 103 -9.46 17.02 8.49
C PRO A 103 -8.97 16.17 7.34
N GLU A 104 -7.84 15.54 7.52
CA GLU A 104 -7.33 14.76 6.42
C GLU A 104 -8.16 13.56 6.16
N GLN A 105 -9.04 13.19 7.09
CA GLN A 105 -9.75 12.06 6.86
C GLN A 105 -10.97 12.29 6.24
N ASP A 106 -11.43 13.38 6.31
CA ASP A 106 -12.61 13.51 5.85
C ASP A 106 -12.80 14.33 5.03
N ARG A 107 -12.19 14.58 4.90
CA ARG A 107 -12.63 15.56 4.49
C ARG A 107 -12.09 16.23 3.82
#